data_f769d68beef9ba8a39e5cf963ebc2501
#
_entry.id   f769d68beef9ba8a39e5cf963ebc2501
#
_cell.length_a   1.000
_cell.length_b   1.000
_cell.length_c   1.000
_cell.angle_alpha   90.00
_cell.angle_beta   90.00
_cell.angle_gamma   90.00
#
_symmetry.space_group_name_H-M   'P 1'
#
loop_
_entity.id
_entity.type
_entity.pdbx_description
1 polymer ?
#
loop_
_entity_poly.entity_id
_entity_poly.type
_entity_poly.pdbx_seq_one_letter_code
_entity_poly.pdbx_strand_id
1 'polypeptide(L)'
;MKNRNSKDIFVVITSLIISIFALYAFWIFHNFTEVNNRVEVAWIHVLNGSCFIKRAESSKWIKAYNDYNLYFEDEVKLDSGSVVELLFADGQKAVLLENSFIVVTENRKGTVLNVIGNCEGLDLSTSSEAIYIKTENENILKVDKNSSVKITVKKQTIDASVAQGKLLVINDEGVEKSVTQGSGFVLDFEGGMQRKPVVVTFPLNYECFTEDKNGTVFFKWNKNNTNIQFVKIEIFADKNFQKLILEKIIEADNNSCQIVVPQGLYFWRFSAMGSDGAVIEVPEIFQSGKISVK
;
A
#
# COMPACT_ATOMS: atom_id res chain seq x y z
N MET A 1 5.42 -17.46 76.92
CA MET A 1 5.21 -16.38 75.95
C MET A 1 6.01 -16.52 74.63
N LYS A 2 6.60 -17.62 74.31
CA LYS A 2 7.54 -17.75 73.16
C LYS A 2 6.92 -18.26 71.83
N ASN A 3 5.69 -18.74 71.82
CA ASN A 3 5.09 -19.41 70.68
C ASN A 3 4.11 -18.54 69.82
N ARG A 4 3.77 -17.35 70.31
CA ARG A 4 2.83 -16.49 69.57
C ARG A 4 3.47 -15.79 68.37
N ASN A 5 4.69 -15.30 68.50
CA ASN A 5 5.38 -14.58 67.45
C ASN A 5 5.77 -15.47 66.23
N SER A 6 6.00 -16.77 66.42
CA SER A 6 6.33 -17.68 65.33
C SER A 6 5.12 -17.98 64.42
N LYS A 7 3.92 -18.10 64.99
CA LYS A 7 2.69 -18.34 64.24
C LYS A 7 2.27 -17.08 63.46
N ASP A 8 2.44 -15.91 64.04
CA ASP A 8 2.13 -14.64 63.40
C ASP A 8 3.05 -14.36 62.19
N ILE A 9 4.36 -14.65 62.34
CA ILE A 9 5.34 -14.55 61.24
C ILE A 9 5.00 -15.54 60.13
N PHE A 10 4.63 -16.76 60.45
CA PHE A 10 4.26 -17.77 59.44
C PHE A 10 3.02 -17.34 58.65
N VAL A 11 1.99 -16.78 59.31
CA VAL A 11 0.79 -16.27 58.64
C VAL A 11 1.12 -15.10 57.72
N VAL A 12 1.99 -14.19 58.13
CA VAL A 12 2.43 -13.05 57.26
C VAL A 12 3.18 -13.52 56.02
N ILE A 13 4.11 -14.48 56.21
CA ILE A 13 4.90 -15.00 55.07
C ILE A 13 3.97 -15.75 54.08
N THR A 14 3.07 -16.58 54.56
CA THR A 14 2.15 -17.33 53.67
C THR A 14 1.19 -16.37 52.95
N SER A 15 0.68 -15.33 53.59
CA SER A 15 -0.14 -14.29 52.98
C SER A 15 0.63 -13.54 51.86
N LEU A 16 1.90 -13.20 52.12
CA LEU A 16 2.76 -12.53 51.12
C LEU A 16 2.98 -13.40 49.90
N ILE A 17 3.28 -14.70 50.07
CA ILE A 17 3.47 -15.68 49.00
C ILE A 17 2.19 -15.82 48.17
N ILE A 18 1.04 -15.92 48.79
CA ILE A 18 -0.28 -16.00 48.11
C ILE A 18 -0.53 -14.73 47.29
N SER A 19 -0.23 -13.56 47.82
CA SER A 19 -0.41 -12.29 47.14
C SER A 19 0.50 -12.15 45.92
N ILE A 20 1.77 -12.55 46.01
CA ILE A 20 2.70 -12.56 44.90
C ILE A 20 2.24 -13.55 43.81
N PHE A 21 1.78 -14.73 44.19
CA PHE A 21 1.27 -15.72 43.25
C PHE A 21 0.00 -15.23 42.55
N ALA A 22 -0.94 -14.59 43.30
CA ALA A 22 -2.12 -14.01 42.69
C ALA A 22 -1.81 -12.90 41.66
N LEU A 23 -0.85 -12.01 41.98
CA LEU A 23 -0.40 -10.96 41.07
C LEU A 23 0.27 -11.57 39.82
N TYR A 24 1.07 -12.61 40.01
CA TYR A 24 1.72 -13.31 38.89
C TYR A 24 0.70 -14.03 37.99
N ALA A 25 -0.28 -14.71 38.60
CA ALA A 25 -1.38 -15.36 37.87
C ALA A 25 -2.25 -14.35 37.14
N PHE A 26 -2.56 -13.21 37.76
CA PHE A 26 -3.28 -12.11 37.12
C PHE A 26 -2.52 -11.52 35.93
N TRP A 27 -1.20 -11.33 36.08
CA TRP A 27 -0.35 -10.85 35.00
C TRP A 27 -0.30 -11.82 33.81
N ILE A 28 -0.15 -13.13 34.09
CA ILE A 28 -0.20 -14.17 33.03
C ILE A 28 -1.56 -14.18 32.35
N PHE A 29 -2.65 -14.19 33.14
CA PHE A 29 -4.00 -14.25 32.61
C PHE A 29 -4.31 -13.02 31.74
N HIS A 30 -3.94 -11.83 32.18
CA HIS A 30 -4.14 -10.61 31.43
C HIS A 30 -3.37 -10.62 30.08
N ASN A 31 -2.08 -10.96 30.08
CA ASN A 31 -1.30 -11.05 28.87
C ASN A 31 -1.78 -12.17 27.94
N PHE A 32 -2.24 -13.29 28.49
CA PHE A 32 -2.70 -14.43 27.67
C PHE A 32 -4.07 -14.16 27.03
N THR A 33 -4.97 -13.47 27.69
CA THR A 33 -6.29 -13.13 27.12
C THR A 33 -6.21 -12.04 26.05
N GLU A 34 -5.31 -11.06 26.17
CA GLU A 34 -5.14 -10.03 25.16
C GLU A 34 -4.57 -10.57 23.84
N VAL A 35 -3.61 -11.46 23.92
CA VAL A 35 -2.99 -12.07 22.71
C VAL A 35 -3.97 -12.98 21.95
N ASN A 36 -4.87 -13.66 22.64
CA ASN A 36 -5.78 -14.64 21.99
C ASN A 36 -7.05 -14.04 21.39
N ASN A 37 -7.37 -12.77 21.65
CA ASN A 37 -8.60 -12.15 21.14
C ASN A 37 -8.38 -11.21 19.94
N ARG A 38 -7.17 -11.14 19.39
CA ARG A 38 -6.91 -10.30 18.21
C ARG A 38 -7.40 -10.98 16.95
N VAL A 39 -8.18 -10.27 16.18
CA VAL A 39 -8.65 -10.71 14.87
C VAL A 39 -7.54 -10.53 13.86
N GLU A 40 -7.09 -11.63 13.27
CA GLU A 40 -6.14 -11.63 12.17
C GLU A 40 -6.80 -11.05 10.92
N VAL A 41 -6.16 -10.05 10.32
CA VAL A 41 -6.72 -9.29 9.20
C VAL A 41 -6.02 -9.58 7.89
N ALA A 42 -4.70 -9.79 7.93
CA ALA A 42 -3.90 -10.05 6.74
C ALA A 42 -2.60 -10.80 7.08
N TRP A 43 -1.95 -11.30 6.06
CA TRP A 43 -0.58 -11.84 6.11
C TRP A 43 0.36 -10.95 5.31
N ILE A 44 1.57 -10.79 5.81
CA ILE A 44 2.63 -10.04 5.14
C ILE A 44 3.48 -10.98 4.32
N HIS A 45 3.67 -10.64 3.05
CA HIS A 45 4.61 -11.27 2.16
C HIS A 45 5.65 -10.25 1.67
N VAL A 46 6.89 -10.38 2.11
CA VAL A 46 7.98 -9.46 1.75
C VAL A 46 8.53 -9.86 0.39
N LEU A 47 8.20 -9.10 -0.64
CA LEU A 47 8.68 -9.33 -2.01
C LEU A 47 10.12 -8.87 -2.20
N ASN A 48 10.48 -7.76 -1.53
CA ASN A 48 11.83 -7.20 -1.54
C ASN A 48 12.08 -6.31 -0.31
N GLY A 49 13.32 -6.23 0.19
CA GLY A 49 13.74 -5.30 1.21
C GLY A 49 13.33 -5.66 2.64
N SER A 50 12.89 -4.70 3.42
CA SER A 50 12.56 -4.84 4.85
C SER A 50 11.23 -4.20 5.19
N CYS A 51 10.43 -4.93 5.98
CA CYS A 51 9.17 -4.49 6.56
C CYS A 51 9.27 -4.53 8.08
N PHE A 52 8.75 -3.53 8.74
CA PHE A 52 8.67 -3.45 10.19
C PHE A 52 7.22 -3.30 10.62
N ILE A 53 6.89 -3.97 11.72
CA ILE A 53 5.57 -3.91 12.32
C ILE A 53 5.72 -3.42 13.75
N LYS A 54 4.77 -2.59 14.16
CA LYS A 54 4.57 -2.24 15.54
C LYS A 54 3.16 -2.64 15.95
N ARG A 55 3.04 -3.50 16.94
CA ARG A 55 1.75 -3.91 17.49
C ARG A 55 1.07 -2.75 18.23
N ALA A 56 -0.24 -2.69 18.19
CA ALA A 56 -1.03 -1.62 18.80
C ALA A 56 -0.63 -1.26 20.24
N GLU A 57 -0.31 -2.27 21.04
CA GLU A 57 0.04 -2.11 22.45
C GLU A 57 1.54 -2.11 22.72
N SER A 58 2.36 -2.11 21.67
CA SER A 58 3.82 -2.16 21.77
C SER A 58 4.44 -0.84 21.34
N SER A 59 5.46 -0.41 22.04
CA SER A 59 6.33 0.68 21.59
C SER A 59 7.48 0.22 20.69
N LYS A 60 7.62 -1.10 20.46
CA LYS A 60 8.75 -1.69 19.75
C LYS A 60 8.39 -2.04 18.31
N TRP A 61 9.24 -1.63 17.38
CA TRP A 61 9.24 -2.10 16.02
C TRP A 61 9.95 -3.45 15.92
N ILE A 62 9.32 -4.41 15.25
CA ILE A 62 9.87 -5.72 14.97
C ILE A 62 9.94 -5.92 13.47
N LYS A 63 11.00 -6.56 12.98
CA LYS A 63 11.12 -6.89 11.56
C LYS A 63 10.16 -8.01 11.21
N ALA A 64 9.32 -7.78 10.21
CA ALA A 64 8.44 -8.80 9.68
C ALA A 64 9.17 -9.69 8.66
N TYR A 65 8.74 -10.94 8.59
CA TYR A 65 9.14 -11.92 7.59
C TYR A 65 7.91 -12.38 6.83
N ASN A 66 8.09 -13.23 5.82
CA ASN A 66 6.96 -13.81 5.09
C ASN A 66 6.03 -14.58 6.03
N ASP A 67 4.75 -14.55 5.70
CA ASP A 67 3.66 -15.17 6.44
C ASP A 67 3.48 -14.63 7.87
N TYR A 68 3.92 -13.38 8.10
CA TYR A 68 3.74 -12.73 9.38
C TYR A 68 2.34 -12.17 9.50
N ASN A 69 1.61 -12.58 10.55
CA ASN A 69 0.23 -12.18 10.78
C ASN A 69 0.12 -10.69 11.14
N LEU A 70 -0.80 -10.01 10.51
CA LEU A 70 -1.16 -8.63 10.76
C LEU A 70 -2.54 -8.57 11.43
N TYR A 71 -2.68 -7.74 12.43
CA TYR A 71 -3.91 -7.54 13.19
C TYR A 71 -4.40 -6.10 13.05
N PHE A 72 -5.66 -5.85 13.39
CA PHE A 72 -6.15 -4.48 13.46
C PHE A 72 -5.32 -3.65 14.43
N GLU A 73 -5.14 -2.37 14.09
CA GLU A 73 -4.33 -1.38 14.80
C GLU A 73 -2.81 -1.61 14.78
N ASP A 74 -2.34 -2.61 14.04
CA ASP A 74 -0.92 -2.74 13.78
C ASP A 74 -0.43 -1.67 12.81
N GLU A 75 0.74 -1.13 13.10
CA GLU A 75 1.45 -0.19 12.25
C GLU A 75 2.44 -0.96 11.37
N VAL A 76 2.45 -0.66 10.07
CA VAL A 76 3.35 -1.27 9.08
C VAL A 76 4.19 -0.19 8.43
N LYS A 77 5.51 -0.35 8.48
CA LYS A 77 6.48 0.59 7.91
C LYS A 77 7.47 -0.12 7.01
N LEU A 78 7.71 0.44 5.83
CA LEU A 78 8.66 -0.05 4.85
C LEU A 78 9.87 0.86 4.73
N ASP A 79 11.04 0.26 4.64
CA ASP A 79 12.28 0.98 4.32
C ASP A 79 12.39 1.29 2.83
N SER A 80 13.38 2.10 2.48
CA SER A 80 13.72 2.39 1.08
C SER A 80 14.07 1.10 0.31
N GLY A 81 13.60 0.99 -0.93
CA GLY A 81 13.77 -0.18 -1.79
C GLY A 81 12.85 -1.36 -1.46
N SER A 82 12.03 -1.26 -0.41
CA SER A 82 11.17 -2.36 0.01
C SER A 82 9.87 -2.43 -0.81
N VAL A 83 9.39 -3.66 -0.97
CA VAL A 83 8.06 -3.97 -1.55
C VAL A 83 7.44 -5.08 -0.73
N VAL A 84 6.23 -4.87 -0.28
CA VAL A 84 5.48 -5.79 0.57
C VAL A 84 4.08 -5.98 0.04
N GLU A 85 3.62 -7.20 0.04
CA GLU A 85 2.26 -7.57 -0.26
C GLU A 85 1.53 -7.93 1.04
N LEU A 86 0.37 -7.32 1.24
CA LEU A 86 -0.59 -7.69 2.28
C LEU A 86 -1.68 -8.52 1.63
N LEU A 87 -1.86 -9.74 2.13
CA LEU A 87 -2.92 -10.65 1.69
C LEU A 87 -3.99 -10.68 2.77
N PHE A 88 -5.14 -10.11 2.51
CA PHE A 88 -6.26 -10.07 3.45
C PHE A 88 -7.04 -11.39 3.46
N ALA A 89 -7.64 -11.72 4.60
CA ALA A 89 -8.36 -12.97 4.80
C ALA A 89 -9.55 -13.18 3.82
N ASP A 90 -10.12 -12.10 3.31
CA ASP A 90 -11.21 -12.08 2.31
C ASP A 90 -10.73 -12.16 0.85
N GLY A 91 -9.42 -12.37 0.64
CA GLY A 91 -8.79 -12.49 -0.67
C GLY A 91 -8.45 -11.17 -1.35
N GLN A 92 -8.56 -10.06 -0.65
CA GLN A 92 -8.07 -8.77 -1.12
C GLN A 92 -6.55 -8.69 -1.01
N LYS A 93 -5.95 -7.78 -1.77
CA LYS A 93 -4.51 -7.65 -1.88
C LYS A 93 -4.11 -6.19 -1.90
N ALA A 94 -3.09 -5.84 -1.11
CA ALA A 94 -2.46 -4.55 -1.16
C ALA A 94 -0.95 -4.70 -1.32
N VAL A 95 -0.37 -4.09 -2.36
CA VAL A 95 1.09 -4.03 -2.55
C VAL A 95 1.55 -2.64 -2.15
N LEU A 96 2.41 -2.59 -1.14
CA LEU A 96 3.02 -1.38 -0.61
C LEU A 96 4.43 -1.23 -1.17
N LEU A 97 4.77 -0.05 -1.64
CA LEU A 97 6.13 0.30 -2.04
C LEU A 97 6.90 0.95 -0.90
N GLU A 98 8.18 1.20 -1.17
CA GLU A 98 9.12 1.82 -0.23
C GLU A 98 8.59 3.09 0.45
N ASN A 99 9.11 3.38 1.63
CA ASN A 99 8.77 4.55 2.44
C ASN A 99 7.27 4.65 2.82
N SER A 100 6.50 3.58 2.63
CA SER A 100 5.11 3.54 3.06
C SER A 100 5.01 3.34 4.56
N PHE A 101 4.10 4.08 5.18
CA PHE A 101 3.71 3.88 6.57
C PHE A 101 2.18 3.84 6.63
N ILE A 102 1.63 2.72 7.07
CA ILE A 102 0.19 2.53 7.19
C ILE A 102 -0.18 1.97 8.55
N VAL A 103 -1.41 2.24 8.97
CA VAL A 103 -2.08 1.58 10.09
C VAL A 103 -3.32 0.89 9.57
N VAL A 104 -3.46 -0.40 9.87
CA VAL A 104 -4.64 -1.18 9.47
C VAL A 104 -5.69 -1.08 10.54
N THR A 105 -6.85 -0.53 10.22
CA THR A 105 -7.97 -0.38 11.16
C THR A 105 -9.24 -0.94 10.54
N GLU A 106 -10.27 -1.05 11.36
CA GLU A 106 -11.60 -1.44 10.93
C GLU A 106 -12.60 -0.34 11.25
N ASN A 107 -13.56 -0.14 10.37
CA ASN A 107 -14.74 0.63 10.68
C ASN A 107 -16.00 -0.21 10.40
N ARG A 108 -17.19 0.35 10.67
CA ARG A 108 -18.47 -0.34 10.43
C ARG A 108 -18.71 -0.74 8.96
N LYS A 109 -17.89 -0.26 8.03
CA LYS A 109 -18.02 -0.49 6.58
C LYS A 109 -16.95 -1.42 6.03
N GLY A 110 -15.96 -1.83 6.84
CA GLY A 110 -14.88 -2.75 6.43
C GLY A 110 -13.47 -2.27 6.80
N THR A 111 -12.48 -2.86 6.17
CA THR A 111 -11.07 -2.58 6.39
C THR A 111 -10.68 -1.17 5.92
N VAL A 112 -9.93 -0.48 6.76
CA VAL A 112 -9.39 0.86 6.49
C VAL A 112 -7.87 0.84 6.57
N LEU A 113 -7.20 1.29 5.52
CA LEU A 113 -5.78 1.57 5.51
C LEU A 113 -5.56 3.05 5.76
N ASN A 114 -5.10 3.40 6.95
CA ASN A 114 -4.72 4.77 7.26
C ASN A 114 -3.29 4.99 6.77
N VAL A 115 -3.11 5.83 5.76
CA VAL A 115 -1.79 6.19 5.22
C VAL A 115 -1.25 7.36 6.02
N ILE A 116 -0.09 7.18 6.62
CA ILE A 116 0.61 8.17 7.43
C ILE A 116 1.76 8.77 6.62
N GLY A 117 1.72 10.06 6.40
CA GLY A 117 2.71 10.78 5.60
C GLY A 117 2.68 10.42 4.12
N ASN A 118 3.87 10.17 3.55
CA ASN A 118 4.00 9.79 2.15
C ASN A 118 3.83 8.28 1.97
N CYS A 119 3.23 7.88 0.84
CA CYS A 119 3.22 6.52 0.35
C CYS A 119 3.60 6.55 -1.14
N GLU A 120 4.77 6.05 -1.48
CA GLU A 120 5.28 6.10 -2.87
C GLU A 120 4.50 5.22 -3.84
N GLY A 121 3.75 4.25 -3.31
CA GLY A 121 2.81 3.46 -4.09
C GLY A 121 2.05 2.46 -3.23
N LEU A 122 0.77 2.38 -3.53
CA LEU A 122 -0.19 1.43 -2.97
C LEU A 122 -1.03 0.89 -4.11
N ASP A 123 -0.79 -0.36 -4.50
CA ASP A 123 -1.62 -1.05 -5.49
C ASP A 123 -2.63 -1.92 -4.74
N LEU A 124 -3.90 -1.67 -4.98
CA LEU A 124 -4.99 -2.40 -4.36
C LEU A 124 -5.75 -3.22 -5.37
N SER A 125 -6.00 -4.47 -5.03
CA SER A 125 -6.92 -5.35 -5.74
C SER A 125 -7.96 -5.86 -4.76
N THR A 126 -9.22 -5.46 -4.97
CA THR A 126 -10.35 -5.86 -4.14
C THR A 126 -11.13 -6.99 -4.80
N SER A 127 -11.72 -7.86 -3.99
CA SER A 127 -12.58 -8.97 -4.42
C SER A 127 -14.05 -8.71 -4.04
N SER A 128 -14.49 -9.29 -2.96
CA SER A 128 -15.90 -9.28 -2.52
C SER A 128 -16.32 -8.01 -1.79
N GLU A 129 -15.37 -7.34 -1.14
CA GLU A 129 -15.62 -6.18 -0.30
C GLU A 129 -14.80 -4.96 -0.72
N ALA A 130 -15.18 -3.79 -0.26
CA ALA A 130 -14.46 -2.55 -0.49
C ALA A 130 -13.36 -2.35 0.56
N ILE A 131 -12.24 -1.74 0.13
CA ILE A 131 -11.21 -1.23 1.05
C ILE A 131 -11.32 0.30 1.09
N TYR A 132 -11.17 0.84 2.29
CA TYR A 132 -11.11 2.28 2.51
C TYR A 132 -9.67 2.69 2.76
N ILE A 133 -9.25 3.80 2.16
CA ILE A 133 -7.96 4.42 2.43
C ILE A 133 -8.25 5.77 3.03
N LYS A 134 -7.70 6.03 4.20
CA LYS A 134 -7.77 7.33 4.84
C LYS A 134 -6.38 7.96 4.82
N THR A 135 -6.30 9.22 4.45
CA THR A 135 -5.06 10.01 4.49
C THR A 135 -5.10 10.99 5.66
N GLU A 136 -3.96 11.57 6.03
CA GLU A 136 -3.85 12.55 7.13
C GLU A 136 -4.77 13.76 6.94
N ASN A 137 -5.12 14.09 5.70
CA ASN A 137 -5.99 15.21 5.37
C ASN A 137 -7.47 14.83 5.31
N GLU A 138 -7.85 13.76 5.99
CA GLU A 138 -9.22 13.24 6.13
C GLU A 138 -9.92 12.84 4.83
N ASN A 139 -9.25 12.95 3.67
CA ASN A 139 -9.79 12.40 2.44
C ASN A 139 -9.90 10.87 2.57
N ILE A 140 -11.06 10.36 2.18
CA ILE A 140 -11.33 8.92 2.16
C ILE A 140 -11.45 8.48 0.71
N LEU A 141 -10.62 7.52 0.33
CA LEU A 141 -10.71 6.83 -0.95
C LEU A 141 -11.36 5.47 -0.71
N LYS A 142 -12.54 5.24 -1.28
CA LYS A 142 -13.20 3.93 -1.24
C LYS A 142 -12.91 3.19 -2.53
N VAL A 143 -12.09 2.17 -2.47
CA VAL A 143 -11.88 1.22 -3.58
C VAL A 143 -13.03 0.21 -3.52
N ASP A 144 -13.88 0.25 -4.54
CA ASP A 144 -15.08 -0.59 -4.57
C ASP A 144 -14.71 -2.05 -4.84
N LYS A 145 -15.63 -2.98 -4.66
CA LYS A 145 -15.41 -4.41 -4.93
C LYS A 145 -15.02 -4.66 -6.38
N ASN A 146 -14.26 -5.73 -6.63
CA ASN A 146 -13.77 -6.13 -7.96
C ASN A 146 -13.01 -5.00 -8.68
N SER A 147 -12.24 -4.23 -7.93
CA SER A 147 -11.49 -3.09 -8.45
C SER A 147 -9.98 -3.31 -8.31
N SER A 148 -9.23 -2.73 -9.25
CA SER A 148 -7.78 -2.65 -9.20
C SER A 148 -7.39 -1.19 -9.36
N VAL A 149 -6.72 -0.65 -8.35
CA VAL A 149 -6.42 0.77 -8.23
C VAL A 149 -4.97 0.96 -7.81
N LYS A 150 -4.34 1.94 -8.40
CA LYS A 150 -3.00 2.41 -8.10
C LYS A 150 -3.08 3.77 -7.43
N ILE A 151 -2.44 3.93 -6.28
CA ILE A 151 -2.49 5.14 -5.47
C ILE A 151 -1.08 5.53 -5.04
N THR A 152 -0.79 6.82 -5.08
CA THR A 152 0.41 7.42 -4.50
C THR A 152 -0.04 8.59 -3.63
N VAL A 153 0.47 8.68 -2.41
CA VAL A 153 0.18 9.77 -1.48
C VAL A 153 1.46 10.55 -1.24
N LYS A 154 1.44 11.83 -1.57
CA LYS A 154 2.52 12.78 -1.29
C LYS A 154 2.00 13.84 -0.31
N LYS A 155 2.92 14.65 0.26
CA LYS A 155 2.58 15.67 1.28
C LYS A 155 1.40 16.58 0.92
N GLN A 156 1.18 16.86 -0.35
CA GLN A 156 0.17 17.82 -0.81
C GLN A 156 -0.78 17.24 -1.88
N THR A 157 -0.56 16.00 -2.31
CA THR A 157 -1.34 15.43 -3.41
C THR A 157 -1.59 13.94 -3.23
N ILE A 158 -2.73 13.50 -3.75
CA ILE A 158 -3.07 12.09 -3.96
C ILE A 158 -3.16 11.87 -5.47
N ASP A 159 -2.32 11.00 -5.97
CA ASP A 159 -2.38 10.52 -7.35
C ASP A 159 -3.05 9.16 -7.39
N ALA A 160 -4.10 8.99 -8.18
CA ALA A 160 -4.77 7.71 -8.30
C ALA A 160 -5.11 7.36 -9.75
N SER A 161 -5.10 6.07 -10.05
CA SER A 161 -5.47 5.51 -11.35
C SER A 161 -6.27 4.22 -11.16
N VAL A 162 -7.36 4.06 -11.90
CA VAL A 162 -8.25 2.90 -11.82
C VAL A 162 -7.99 2.00 -13.02
N ALA A 163 -7.31 0.88 -12.82
CA ALA A 163 -7.07 -0.10 -13.86
C ALA A 163 -8.31 -0.93 -14.17
N GLN A 164 -9.09 -1.25 -13.14
CA GLN A 164 -10.35 -1.98 -13.23
C GLN A 164 -11.32 -1.51 -12.15
N GLY A 165 -12.62 -1.55 -12.43
CA GLY A 165 -13.68 -1.26 -11.46
C GLY A 165 -13.84 0.23 -11.18
N LYS A 166 -13.92 0.59 -9.89
CA LYS A 166 -14.34 1.92 -9.46
C LYS A 166 -13.65 2.37 -8.17
N LEU A 167 -13.31 3.65 -8.13
CA LEU A 167 -12.82 4.37 -6.95
C LEU A 167 -13.77 5.53 -6.63
N LEU A 168 -14.16 5.69 -5.38
CA LEU A 168 -14.88 6.85 -4.88
C LEU A 168 -13.94 7.70 -4.03
N VAL A 169 -13.93 8.99 -4.30
CA VAL A 169 -13.23 10.00 -3.50
C VAL A 169 -14.28 10.71 -2.65
N ILE A 170 -14.12 10.66 -1.35
CA ILE A 170 -15.04 11.26 -0.38
C ILE A 170 -14.23 12.32 0.36
N ASN A 171 -14.60 13.58 0.21
CA ASN A 171 -13.97 14.68 0.94
C ASN A 171 -14.53 14.79 2.37
N ASP A 172 -13.99 15.71 3.15
CA ASP A 172 -14.40 16.05 4.52
C ASP A 172 -15.87 16.50 4.62
N GLU A 173 -16.40 17.12 3.56
CA GLU A 173 -17.82 17.52 3.46
C GLU A 173 -18.75 16.34 3.11
N GLY A 174 -18.21 15.14 2.85
CA GLY A 174 -18.97 13.97 2.43
C GLY A 174 -19.37 13.97 0.96
N VAL A 175 -18.82 14.87 0.14
CA VAL A 175 -19.07 14.89 -1.29
C VAL A 175 -18.34 13.74 -1.96
N GLU A 176 -19.08 12.92 -2.71
CA GLU A 176 -18.54 11.77 -3.42
C GLU A 176 -18.28 12.09 -4.89
N LYS A 177 -17.04 11.86 -5.34
CA LYS A 177 -16.67 11.88 -6.76
C LYS A 177 -16.26 10.48 -7.21
N SER A 178 -16.87 10.00 -8.28
CA SER A 178 -16.61 8.66 -8.84
C SER A 178 -15.57 8.69 -9.94
N VAL A 179 -14.61 7.78 -9.87
CA VAL A 179 -13.60 7.53 -10.90
C VAL A 179 -13.71 6.07 -11.35
N THR A 180 -13.87 5.87 -12.65
CA THR A 180 -14.12 4.55 -13.23
C THR A 180 -12.92 4.00 -13.95
N GLN A 181 -12.98 2.74 -14.34
CA GLN A 181 -11.94 2.03 -15.07
C GLN A 181 -11.34 2.86 -16.21
N GLY A 182 -10.01 2.80 -16.32
CA GLY A 182 -9.23 3.52 -17.34
C GLY A 182 -9.08 5.01 -17.09
N SER A 183 -9.60 5.51 -15.96
CA SER A 183 -9.50 6.91 -15.56
C SER A 183 -8.56 7.07 -14.36
N GLY A 184 -8.06 8.28 -14.17
CA GLY A 184 -7.24 8.64 -13.03
C GLY A 184 -7.31 10.13 -12.75
N PHE A 185 -6.77 10.53 -11.60
CA PHE A 185 -6.78 11.91 -11.15
C PHE A 185 -5.56 12.21 -10.27
N VAL A 186 -5.26 13.49 -10.17
CA VAL A 186 -4.44 14.08 -9.10
C VAL A 186 -5.36 14.95 -8.27
N LEU A 187 -5.43 14.71 -6.98
CA LEU A 187 -6.18 15.50 -6.00
C LEU A 187 -5.16 16.29 -5.18
N ASP A 188 -5.24 17.60 -5.17
CA ASP A 188 -4.53 18.44 -4.20
C ASP A 188 -5.32 18.54 -2.90
N PHE A 189 -4.65 18.93 -1.82
CA PHE A 189 -5.29 19.05 -0.51
C PHE A 189 -6.16 20.30 -0.33
N GLU A 190 -6.14 21.20 -1.31
CA GLU A 190 -7.05 22.33 -1.38
C GLU A 190 -8.39 21.94 -2.03
N GLY A 191 -8.54 20.66 -2.43
CA GLY A 191 -9.76 20.08 -3.01
C GLY A 191 -9.83 20.14 -4.53
N GLY A 192 -8.78 20.63 -5.19
CA GLY A 192 -8.64 20.64 -6.65
C GLY A 192 -8.42 19.22 -7.18
N MET A 193 -9.31 18.74 -8.04
CA MET A 193 -9.20 17.43 -8.69
C MET A 193 -8.97 17.59 -10.19
N GLN A 194 -7.80 17.16 -10.66
CA GLN A 194 -7.43 17.17 -12.07
C GLN A 194 -7.46 15.76 -12.65
N ARG A 195 -8.16 15.56 -13.78
CA ARG A 195 -8.19 14.28 -14.47
C ARG A 195 -6.90 14.04 -15.25
N LYS A 196 -6.40 12.82 -15.24
CA LYS A 196 -5.25 12.42 -16.05
C LYS A 196 -5.65 12.30 -17.52
N PRO A 197 -4.88 12.89 -18.44
CA PRO A 197 -5.15 12.82 -19.89
C PRO A 197 -4.89 11.41 -20.46
N VAL A 198 -4.01 10.65 -19.86
CA VAL A 198 -3.73 9.25 -20.15
C VAL A 198 -3.51 8.50 -18.86
N VAL A 199 -3.92 7.25 -18.80
CA VAL A 199 -3.78 6.40 -17.61
C VAL A 199 -3.16 5.06 -18.00
N VAL A 200 -2.01 4.74 -17.41
CA VAL A 200 -1.44 3.40 -17.48
C VAL A 200 -2.26 2.46 -16.61
N THR A 201 -2.87 1.48 -17.24
CA THR A 201 -3.69 0.47 -16.56
C THR A 201 -2.89 -0.79 -16.25
N PHE A 202 -1.72 -0.97 -16.91
CA PHE A 202 -0.78 -2.04 -16.65
C PHE A 202 0.62 -1.66 -17.20
N PRO A 203 1.74 -1.93 -16.52
CA PRO A 203 1.79 -2.53 -15.18
C PRO A 203 1.31 -1.55 -14.08
N LEU A 204 1.00 -2.09 -12.91
CA LEU A 204 0.77 -1.31 -11.70
C LEU A 204 2.09 -0.74 -11.18
N ASN A 205 2.13 -0.20 -9.95
CA ASN A 205 3.36 0.39 -9.40
C ASN A 205 4.49 -0.63 -9.24
N TYR A 206 4.14 -1.88 -8.99
CA TYR A 206 5.07 -3.00 -8.97
C TYR A 206 4.48 -4.20 -9.69
N GLU A 207 5.24 -4.77 -10.63
CA GLU A 207 4.83 -5.98 -11.34
C GLU A 207 6.02 -6.92 -11.50
N CYS A 208 5.77 -8.21 -11.38
CA CYS A 208 6.76 -9.26 -11.55
C CYS A 208 6.46 -10.06 -12.82
N PHE A 209 7.41 -10.10 -13.75
CA PHE A 209 7.34 -10.89 -14.97
C PHE A 209 8.29 -12.08 -14.86
N THR A 210 7.86 -13.25 -15.32
CA THR A 210 8.66 -14.47 -15.31
C THR A 210 9.34 -14.69 -16.66
N GLU A 211 10.49 -15.36 -16.66
CA GLU A 211 11.29 -15.68 -17.87
C GLU A 211 10.54 -16.49 -18.92
N ASP A 212 9.49 -17.24 -18.55
CA ASP A 212 8.66 -18.03 -19.48
C ASP A 212 8.08 -17.21 -20.65
N LYS A 213 8.13 -15.87 -20.55
CA LYS A 213 7.69 -14.92 -21.58
C LYS A 213 8.85 -14.15 -22.21
N ASN A 214 10.08 -14.69 -22.22
CA ASN A 214 11.27 -14.07 -22.78
C ASN A 214 11.56 -12.65 -22.27
N GLY A 215 11.28 -12.36 -21.00
CA GLY A 215 11.45 -11.02 -20.45
C GLY A 215 10.52 -9.97 -21.06
N THR A 216 9.40 -10.38 -21.60
CA THR A 216 8.45 -9.47 -22.26
C THR A 216 7.59 -8.77 -21.21
N VAL A 217 7.72 -7.46 -21.15
CA VAL A 217 6.92 -6.56 -20.34
C VAL A 217 5.79 -5.99 -21.18
N PHE A 218 4.58 -6.06 -20.65
CA PHE A 218 3.39 -5.52 -21.31
C PHE A 218 3.03 -4.16 -20.69
N PHE A 219 2.73 -3.19 -21.54
CA PHE A 219 2.13 -1.92 -21.15
C PHE A 219 0.74 -1.80 -21.76
N LYS A 220 -0.22 -1.33 -20.97
CA LYS A 220 -1.57 -0.98 -21.40
C LYS A 220 -1.93 0.38 -20.84
N TRP A 221 -2.62 1.18 -21.63
CA TRP A 221 -3.06 2.51 -21.21
C TRP A 221 -4.43 2.85 -21.81
N ASN A 222 -5.08 3.83 -21.21
CA ASN A 222 -6.27 4.47 -21.77
C ASN A 222 -5.96 5.93 -22.05
N LYS A 223 -6.36 6.38 -23.22
CA LYS A 223 -6.26 7.76 -23.66
C LYS A 223 -7.59 8.46 -23.31
N ASN A 224 -7.51 9.47 -22.48
CA ASN A 224 -8.66 10.22 -21.98
C ASN A 224 -8.75 11.63 -22.61
N ASN A 225 -7.77 12.02 -23.44
CA ASN A 225 -7.70 13.31 -24.11
C ASN A 225 -7.32 13.12 -25.57
N THR A 226 -8.06 13.73 -26.50
CA THR A 226 -7.86 13.66 -27.96
C THR A 226 -6.58 14.34 -28.42
N ASN A 227 -6.02 15.27 -27.66
CA ASN A 227 -4.80 16.00 -28.03
C ASN A 227 -3.52 15.16 -27.88
N ILE A 228 -3.61 13.98 -27.27
CA ILE A 228 -2.48 13.06 -27.15
C ILE A 228 -2.36 12.28 -28.46
N GLN A 229 -1.24 12.37 -29.12
CA GLN A 229 -0.96 11.58 -30.32
C GLN A 229 0.01 10.43 -30.06
N PHE A 230 0.99 10.65 -29.20
CA PHE A 230 1.98 9.65 -28.88
C PHE A 230 2.09 9.44 -27.37
N VAL A 231 2.60 8.28 -26.99
CA VAL A 231 3.06 7.97 -25.65
C VAL A 231 4.51 7.57 -25.70
N LYS A 232 5.27 7.98 -24.69
CA LYS A 232 6.66 7.61 -24.54
C LYS A 232 6.81 6.72 -23.31
N ILE A 233 7.41 5.56 -23.49
CA ILE A 233 7.74 4.62 -22.42
C ILE A 233 9.25 4.58 -22.30
N GLU A 234 9.75 4.83 -21.12
CA GLU A 234 11.17 4.80 -20.79
C GLU A 234 11.41 3.78 -19.68
N ILE A 235 12.46 2.97 -19.83
CA ILE A 235 12.87 1.96 -18.85
C ILE A 235 14.28 2.28 -18.38
N PHE A 236 14.46 2.32 -17.07
CA PHE A 236 15.68 2.72 -16.38
C PHE A 236 16.19 1.62 -15.47
N ALA A 237 17.51 1.54 -15.29
CA ALA A 237 18.15 0.64 -14.34
C ALA A 237 18.17 1.20 -12.90
N ASP A 238 17.80 2.46 -12.69
CA ASP A 238 17.86 3.11 -11.39
C ASP A 238 16.58 3.92 -11.09
N LYS A 239 16.27 4.07 -9.82
CA LYS A 239 15.07 4.75 -9.34
C LYS A 239 15.06 6.28 -9.54
N ASN A 240 16.21 6.86 -9.83
CA ASN A 240 16.34 8.31 -10.06
C ASN A 240 16.15 8.67 -11.54
N PHE A 241 15.84 7.67 -12.37
CA PHE A 241 15.64 7.83 -13.82
C PHE A 241 16.85 8.45 -14.55
N GLN A 242 18.07 8.08 -14.12
CA GLN A 242 19.31 8.59 -14.71
C GLN A 242 19.92 7.62 -15.73
N LYS A 243 19.79 6.32 -15.50
CA LYS A 243 20.36 5.29 -16.35
C LYS A 243 19.31 4.68 -17.25
N LEU A 244 19.07 5.33 -18.40
CA LEU A 244 18.12 4.86 -19.42
C LEU A 244 18.64 3.56 -20.05
N ILE A 245 17.77 2.54 -20.12
CA ILE A 245 18.02 1.26 -20.78
C ILE A 245 17.34 1.22 -22.14
N LEU A 246 16.09 1.68 -22.21
CA LEU A 246 15.27 1.65 -23.41
C LEU A 246 14.26 2.79 -23.41
N GLU A 247 14.05 3.36 -24.59
CA GLU A 247 12.98 4.31 -24.87
C GLU A 247 12.15 3.81 -26.06
N LYS A 248 10.85 3.96 -25.97
CA LYS A 248 9.92 3.62 -27.06
C LYS A 248 8.82 4.64 -27.16
N ILE A 249 8.64 5.20 -28.36
CA ILE A 249 7.55 6.13 -28.68
C ILE A 249 6.55 5.37 -29.56
N ILE A 250 5.28 5.48 -29.23
CA ILE A 250 4.19 4.71 -29.82
C ILE A 250 2.97 5.62 -29.99
N GLU A 251 2.20 5.41 -31.06
CA GLU A 251 0.92 6.07 -31.22
C GLU A 251 -0.03 5.75 -30.06
N ALA A 252 -0.62 6.77 -29.48
CA ALA A 252 -1.42 6.64 -28.26
C ALA A 252 -2.67 5.77 -28.49
N ASP A 253 -3.18 5.71 -29.70
CA ASP A 253 -4.38 4.95 -30.08
C ASP A 253 -4.15 3.43 -30.11
N ASN A 254 -2.90 2.96 -30.09
CA ASN A 254 -2.58 1.53 -29.99
C ASN A 254 -2.99 0.91 -28.63
N ASN A 255 -3.14 1.72 -27.60
CA ASN A 255 -3.59 1.35 -26.24
C ASN A 255 -2.75 0.27 -25.52
N SER A 256 -1.75 -0.31 -26.17
CA SER A 256 -0.84 -1.31 -25.59
C SER A 256 0.45 -1.46 -26.37
N CYS A 257 1.48 -1.95 -25.70
CA CYS A 257 2.71 -2.41 -26.35
C CYS A 257 3.42 -3.49 -25.52
N GLN A 258 4.37 -4.13 -26.20
CA GLN A 258 5.28 -5.09 -25.60
C GLN A 258 6.72 -4.57 -25.71
N ILE A 259 7.49 -4.77 -24.64
CA ILE A 259 8.89 -4.40 -24.55
C ILE A 259 9.65 -5.58 -23.97
N VAL A 260 10.73 -5.99 -24.62
CA VAL A 260 11.61 -7.05 -24.10
C VAL A 260 12.72 -6.39 -23.30
N VAL A 261 12.90 -6.81 -22.06
CA VAL A 261 13.99 -6.39 -21.18
C VAL A 261 14.66 -7.62 -20.57
N PRO A 262 15.99 -7.58 -20.34
CA PRO A 262 16.71 -8.68 -19.67
C PRO A 262 16.19 -8.92 -18.24
N GLN A 263 16.61 -10.02 -17.63
CA GLN A 263 16.38 -10.29 -16.23
C GLN A 263 16.94 -9.15 -15.35
N GLY A 264 16.14 -8.68 -14.39
CA GLY A 264 16.55 -7.59 -13.52
C GLY A 264 15.39 -6.82 -12.89
N LEU A 265 15.76 -5.85 -12.08
CA LEU A 265 14.83 -4.86 -11.52
C LEU A 265 14.96 -3.56 -12.29
N TYR A 266 13.86 -3.06 -12.80
CA TYR A 266 13.79 -1.86 -13.61
C TYR A 266 12.76 -0.88 -13.06
N PHE A 267 12.94 0.39 -13.46
CA PHE A 267 12.00 1.48 -13.21
C PHE A 267 11.49 2.01 -14.53
N TRP A 268 10.22 2.22 -14.64
CA TRP A 268 9.62 2.73 -15.86
C TRP A 268 8.98 4.10 -15.65
N ARG A 269 8.96 4.86 -16.72
CA ARG A 269 8.28 6.15 -16.79
C ARG A 269 7.45 6.22 -18.07
N PHE A 270 6.25 6.75 -17.95
CA PHE A 270 5.30 6.87 -19.05
C PHE A 270 4.89 8.34 -19.20
N SER A 271 5.01 8.89 -20.40
CA SER A 271 4.68 10.29 -20.71
C SER A 271 3.73 10.37 -21.90
N ALA A 272 2.83 11.35 -21.90
CA ALA A 272 1.97 11.69 -23.01
C ALA A 272 2.61 12.79 -23.86
N MET A 273 2.46 12.71 -25.20
CA MET A 273 3.05 13.64 -26.15
C MET A 273 1.98 14.14 -27.14
N GLY A 274 2.07 15.41 -27.51
CA GLY A 274 1.26 16.04 -28.54
C GLY A 274 1.75 15.73 -29.96
N SER A 275 1.10 16.37 -30.95
CA SER A 275 1.45 16.25 -32.37
C SER A 275 2.83 16.82 -32.73
N ASP A 276 3.29 17.78 -31.97
CA ASP A 276 4.58 18.43 -32.11
C ASP A 276 5.74 17.64 -31.47
N GLY A 277 5.43 16.48 -30.86
CA GLY A 277 6.39 15.68 -30.13
C GLY A 277 6.74 16.24 -28.75
N ALA A 278 6.16 17.35 -28.34
CA ALA A 278 6.34 17.88 -26.99
C ALA A 278 5.61 17.02 -25.96
N VAL A 279 6.25 16.82 -24.82
CA VAL A 279 5.60 16.20 -23.66
C VAL A 279 4.48 17.13 -23.20
N ILE A 280 3.28 16.59 -23.10
CA ILE A 280 2.14 17.33 -22.53
C ILE A 280 2.43 17.49 -21.04
N GLU A 281 2.92 18.67 -20.69
CA GLU A 281 3.17 19.06 -19.32
C GLU A 281 1.83 19.32 -18.63
N VAL A 282 1.41 18.35 -17.85
CA VAL A 282 0.42 18.60 -16.79
C VAL A 282 1.17 18.34 -15.49
N PRO A 283 1.04 19.19 -14.46
CA PRO A 283 1.83 19.08 -13.25
C PRO A 283 1.81 17.63 -12.73
N GLU A 284 3.00 17.03 -12.62
CA GLU A 284 3.23 15.68 -12.08
C GLU A 284 2.72 14.46 -12.89
N ILE A 285 2.57 14.53 -14.20
CA ILE A 285 2.05 13.41 -15.01
C ILE A 285 3.14 12.48 -15.58
N PHE A 286 4.16 12.23 -14.85
CA PHE A 286 4.90 10.99 -15.10
C PHE A 286 4.25 9.87 -14.31
N GLN A 287 3.56 8.97 -15.00
CA GLN A 287 3.22 7.71 -14.39
C GLN A 287 4.47 6.86 -14.39
N SER A 288 4.80 6.31 -13.26
CA SER A 288 6.02 5.51 -13.07
C SER A 288 5.72 4.31 -12.17
N GLY A 289 6.63 3.35 -12.18
CA GLY A 289 6.56 2.19 -11.31
C GLY A 289 7.81 1.34 -11.42
N LYS A 290 7.75 0.15 -10.81
CA LYS A 290 8.82 -0.85 -10.81
C LYS A 290 8.36 -2.10 -11.56
N ILE A 291 9.27 -2.75 -12.24
CA ILE A 291 9.07 -4.07 -12.84
C ILE A 291 10.25 -4.97 -12.45
N SER A 292 9.95 -6.18 -12.07
CA SER A 292 10.95 -7.23 -11.85
C SER A 292 10.79 -8.30 -12.91
N VAL A 293 11.86 -8.60 -13.63
CA VAL A 293 11.92 -9.71 -14.60
C VAL A 293 12.78 -10.81 -13.98
N LYS A 294 12.20 -11.97 -13.71
CA LYS A 294 12.84 -13.12 -13.04
C LYS A 294 12.99 -14.27 -14.02
#